data_ced437ae539ecfd0b381c2b81df570b8
#
_entry.id   ced437ae539ecfd0b381c2b81df570b8
#
_cell.length_a   1.000
_cell.length_b   1.000
_cell.length_c   1.000
_cell.angle_alpha   90.00
_cell.angle_beta   90.00
_cell.angle_gamma   90.00
#
_symmetry.space_group_name_H-M   'P 1'
#
loop_
_entity.id
_entity.type
_entity.pdbx_description
1 polymer ?
#
loop_
_entity_poly.entity_id
_entity_poly.type
_entity_poly.pdbx_seq_one_letter_code
_entity_poly.pdbx_strand_id
1 'polypeptide(L)'
;MEYQISRFNKIEKDRLGELISHSIDNAEETPKMLDKIINAWKSGNAEQLEAVIVKEMEEQPDVKEVVLTQRNKNWIPEIEKALAGDKTVLFLVGAAHLVGTDSVIDLLEKKGHKPEQIGSKVPALIK
;
A
#
# COMPACT_ATOMS: atom_id res chain seq x y z
N MET A 1 -13.36 -12.08 3.70
CA MET A 1 -13.82 -11.57 2.38
C MET A 1 -14.96 -10.56 2.52
N GLU A 2 -16.02 -10.80 3.31
CA GLU A 2 -17.15 -9.88 3.54
C GLU A 2 -16.74 -8.48 4.01
N TYR A 3 -15.75 -8.38 4.89
CA TYR A 3 -15.26 -7.09 5.40
C TYR A 3 -14.63 -6.18 4.32
N GLN A 4 -13.99 -6.75 3.31
CA GLN A 4 -13.44 -5.96 2.19
C GLN A 4 -14.55 -5.49 1.25
N ILE A 5 -15.50 -6.36 0.93
CA ILE A 5 -16.65 -6.02 0.06
C ILE A 5 -17.50 -4.93 0.70
N SER A 6 -17.75 -4.99 2.03
CA SER A 6 -18.52 -3.96 2.73
C SER A 6 -17.89 -2.55 2.68
N ARG A 7 -16.59 -2.46 2.47
CA ARG A 7 -15.90 -1.17 2.31
C ARG A 7 -16.11 -0.57 0.93
N PHE A 8 -16.11 -1.39 -0.13
CA PHE A 8 -16.45 -0.93 -1.47
C PHE A 8 -17.89 -0.45 -1.57
N ASN A 9 -18.80 -0.98 -0.74
CA ASN A 9 -20.18 -0.50 -0.66
C ASN A 9 -20.30 0.93 -0.08
N LYS A 10 -19.22 1.51 0.46
CA LYS A 10 -19.18 2.92 0.89
C LYS A 10 -18.86 3.88 -0.26
N ILE A 11 -18.39 3.37 -1.39
CA ILE A 11 -18.19 4.16 -2.60
C ILE A 11 -19.57 4.31 -3.25
N GLU A 12 -19.96 5.54 -3.54
CA GLU A 12 -21.24 5.82 -4.21
C GLU A 12 -21.35 5.07 -5.54
N LYS A 13 -22.56 4.59 -5.85
CA LYS A 13 -22.77 3.74 -7.04
C LYS A 13 -22.39 4.42 -8.33
N ASP A 14 -22.59 5.74 -8.44
CA ASP A 14 -22.23 6.52 -9.62
C ASP A 14 -20.72 6.57 -9.80
N ARG A 15 -19.95 6.65 -8.69
CA ARG A 15 -18.50 6.56 -8.72
C ARG A 15 -17.98 5.20 -9.16
N LEU A 16 -18.68 4.10 -8.82
CA LEU A 16 -18.30 2.77 -9.30
C LEU A 16 -18.40 2.67 -10.83
N GLY A 17 -19.40 3.31 -11.43
CA GLY A 17 -19.53 3.39 -12.89
C GLY A 17 -18.35 4.13 -13.53
N GLU A 18 -17.96 5.28 -12.98
CA GLU A 18 -16.79 6.04 -13.44
C GLU A 18 -15.49 5.25 -13.30
N LEU A 19 -15.29 4.54 -12.17
CA LEU A 19 -14.11 3.69 -11.95
C LEU A 19 -14.01 2.56 -12.98
N ILE A 20 -15.13 1.94 -13.33
CA ILE A 20 -15.17 0.90 -14.35
C ILE A 20 -14.83 1.49 -15.72
N SER A 21 -15.43 2.62 -16.10
CA SER A 21 -15.13 3.30 -17.37
C SER A 21 -13.64 3.67 -17.45
N HIS A 22 -13.10 4.30 -16.41
CA HIS A 22 -11.67 4.65 -16.33
C HIS A 22 -10.77 3.42 -16.47
N SER A 23 -11.14 2.29 -15.85
CA SER A 23 -10.38 1.05 -15.96
C SER A 23 -10.39 0.46 -17.37
N ILE A 24 -11.52 0.60 -18.10
CA ILE A 24 -11.65 0.15 -19.49
C ILE A 24 -10.80 1.04 -20.40
N ASP A 25 -10.90 2.36 -20.24
CA ASP A 25 -10.18 3.35 -21.06
C ASP A 25 -8.65 3.19 -20.93
N ASN A 26 -8.18 2.80 -19.75
CA ASN A 26 -6.75 2.58 -19.46
C ASN A 26 -6.29 1.12 -19.63
N ALA A 27 -7.12 0.22 -20.13
CA ALA A 27 -6.81 -1.21 -20.21
C ALA A 27 -5.55 -1.51 -21.04
N GLU A 28 -5.28 -0.75 -22.09
CA GLU A 28 -4.10 -0.90 -22.96
C GLU A 28 -2.79 -0.49 -22.25
N GLU A 29 -2.84 0.47 -21.32
CA GLU A 29 -1.67 0.93 -20.56
C GLU A 29 -1.39 0.06 -19.32
N THR A 30 -2.37 -0.72 -18.87
CA THR A 30 -2.27 -1.57 -17.68
C THR A 30 -1.06 -2.52 -17.69
N PRO A 31 -0.72 -3.22 -18.79
CA PRO A 31 0.45 -4.10 -18.84
C PRO A 31 1.77 -3.34 -18.61
N LYS A 32 1.93 -2.16 -19.23
CA LYS A 32 3.12 -1.31 -19.08
C LYS A 32 3.26 -0.79 -17.65
N MET A 33 2.13 -0.43 -17.02
CA MET A 33 2.09 0.00 -15.63
C MET A 33 2.49 -1.15 -14.70
N LEU A 34 1.98 -2.35 -14.92
CA LEU A 34 2.35 -3.54 -14.16
C LEU A 34 3.84 -3.84 -14.25
N ASP A 35 4.44 -3.74 -15.43
CA ASP A 35 5.88 -3.93 -15.62
C ASP A 35 6.70 -2.90 -14.82
N LYS A 36 6.28 -1.64 -14.80
CA LYS A 36 6.92 -0.60 -13.98
C LYS A 36 6.83 -0.92 -12.48
N ILE A 37 5.65 -1.33 -12.00
CA ILE A 37 5.42 -1.73 -10.61
C ILE A 37 6.32 -2.93 -10.24
N ILE A 38 6.35 -3.98 -11.06
CA ILE A 38 7.15 -5.18 -10.83
C ILE A 38 8.65 -4.85 -10.79
N ASN A 39 9.13 -4.01 -11.70
CA ASN A 39 10.54 -3.62 -11.75
C ASN A 39 10.94 -2.76 -10.54
N ALA A 40 10.11 -1.79 -10.15
CA ALA A 40 10.32 -0.98 -8.96
C ALA A 40 10.32 -1.84 -7.69
N TRP A 41 9.37 -2.77 -7.58
CA TRP A 41 9.30 -3.72 -6.46
C TRP A 41 10.52 -4.63 -6.38
N LYS A 42 10.93 -5.25 -7.49
CA LYS A 42 12.12 -6.12 -7.56
C LYS A 42 13.41 -5.39 -7.22
N SER A 43 13.53 -4.13 -7.60
CA SER A 43 14.71 -3.31 -7.29
C SER A 43 14.70 -2.74 -5.88
N GLY A 44 13.57 -2.84 -5.15
CA GLY A 44 13.39 -2.23 -3.84
C GLY A 44 13.31 -0.69 -3.91
N ASN A 45 12.98 -0.13 -5.07
CA ASN A 45 12.92 1.32 -5.26
C ASN A 45 11.56 1.86 -4.78
N ALA A 46 11.51 2.32 -3.53
CA ALA A 46 10.30 2.84 -2.90
C ALA A 46 9.76 4.10 -3.61
N GLU A 47 10.65 4.99 -4.07
CA GLU A 47 10.25 6.22 -4.77
C GLU A 47 9.57 5.91 -6.11
N GLN A 48 10.10 4.94 -6.87
CA GLN A 48 9.47 4.52 -8.13
C GLN A 48 8.14 3.81 -7.88
N LEU A 49 8.03 3.00 -6.82
CA LEU A 49 6.76 2.40 -6.43
C LEU A 49 5.72 3.45 -6.06
N GLU A 50 6.10 4.45 -5.28
CA GLU A 50 5.23 5.57 -4.93
C GLU A 50 4.77 6.32 -6.18
N ALA A 51 5.69 6.68 -7.06
CA ALA A 51 5.39 7.43 -8.28
C ALA A 51 4.40 6.70 -9.21
N VAL A 52 4.44 5.37 -9.25
CA VAL A 52 3.54 4.60 -10.12
C VAL A 52 2.22 4.28 -9.43
N ILE A 53 2.24 3.87 -8.16
CA ILE A 53 1.03 3.37 -7.47
C ILE A 53 0.26 4.52 -6.82
N VAL A 54 0.96 5.39 -6.08
CA VAL A 54 0.29 6.41 -5.25
C VAL A 54 -0.22 7.55 -6.12
N LYS A 55 0.56 7.95 -7.13
CA LYS A 55 0.18 9.03 -8.04
C LYS A 55 -1.13 8.73 -8.79
N GLU A 56 -1.32 7.52 -9.26
CA GLU A 56 -2.58 7.10 -9.88
C GLU A 56 -3.76 7.15 -8.90
N MET A 57 -3.51 6.81 -7.63
CA MET A 57 -4.54 6.86 -6.60
C MET A 57 -4.84 8.29 -6.11
N GLU A 58 -3.95 9.26 -6.36
CA GLU A 58 -4.21 10.67 -6.04
C GLU A 58 -5.32 11.27 -6.91
N GLU A 59 -5.51 10.73 -8.10
CA GLU A 59 -6.62 11.10 -8.98
C GLU A 59 -7.99 10.58 -8.45
N GLN A 60 -7.96 9.65 -7.50
CA GLN A 60 -9.14 9.02 -6.91
C GLN A 60 -9.02 8.97 -5.37
N PRO A 61 -9.09 10.13 -4.69
CA PRO A 61 -8.82 10.24 -3.26
C PRO A 61 -9.78 9.45 -2.38
N ASP A 62 -11.03 9.28 -2.80
CA ASP A 62 -12.04 8.46 -2.13
C ASP A 62 -11.68 6.97 -2.16
N VAL A 63 -11.18 6.48 -3.28
CA VAL A 63 -10.68 5.10 -3.40
C VAL A 63 -9.42 4.91 -2.56
N LYS A 64 -8.45 5.84 -2.66
CA LYS A 64 -7.22 5.82 -1.86
C LYS A 64 -7.54 5.75 -0.36
N GLU A 65 -8.48 6.58 0.11
CA GLU A 65 -8.89 6.60 1.52
C GLU A 65 -9.41 5.23 1.96
N VAL A 66 -10.30 4.61 1.19
CA VAL A 66 -10.93 3.31 1.55
C VAL A 66 -9.93 2.15 1.43
N VAL A 67 -9.13 2.14 0.36
CA VAL A 67 -8.28 0.97 0.02
C VAL A 67 -6.96 0.98 0.77
N LEU A 68 -6.37 2.17 1.00
CA LEU A 68 -5.05 2.31 1.64
C LEU A 68 -5.13 3.03 2.99
N THR A 69 -5.51 4.30 3.01
CA THR A 69 -5.29 5.19 4.14
C THR A 69 -5.97 4.73 5.42
N GLN A 70 -7.26 4.41 5.38
CA GLN A 70 -7.98 3.90 6.56
C GLN A 70 -7.43 2.58 7.06
N ARG A 71 -7.01 1.70 6.15
CA ARG A 71 -6.44 0.41 6.53
C ARG A 71 -5.10 0.60 7.24
N ASN A 72 -4.24 1.46 6.69
CA ASN A 72 -2.96 1.80 7.29
C ASN A 72 -3.15 2.35 8.70
N LYS A 73 -4.02 3.36 8.86
CA LYS A 73 -4.33 3.95 10.17
C LYS A 73 -4.84 2.92 11.18
N ASN A 74 -5.69 1.99 10.74
CA ASN A 74 -6.24 0.95 11.60
C ASN A 74 -5.20 -0.11 12.03
N TRP A 75 -4.15 -0.32 11.25
CA TRP A 75 -3.10 -1.29 11.59
C TRP A 75 -2.06 -0.73 12.57
N ILE A 76 -1.87 0.58 12.61
CA ILE A 76 -0.84 1.20 13.45
C ILE A 76 -0.93 0.78 14.93
N PRO A 77 -2.09 0.79 15.61
CA PRO A 77 -2.19 0.37 17.00
C PRO A 77 -1.75 -1.10 17.21
N GLU A 78 -2.08 -1.99 16.28
CA GLU A 78 -1.68 -3.40 16.35
C GLU A 78 -0.18 -3.58 16.12
N ILE A 79 0.40 -2.80 15.22
CA ILE A 79 1.84 -2.79 14.97
C ILE A 79 2.58 -2.25 16.21
N GLU A 80 2.13 -1.15 16.80
CA GLU A 80 2.72 -0.60 18.04
C GLU A 80 2.64 -1.57 19.20
N LYS A 81 1.52 -2.27 19.34
CA LYS A 81 1.35 -3.33 20.35
C LYS A 81 2.34 -4.48 20.13
N ALA A 82 2.57 -4.87 18.89
CA ALA A 82 3.56 -5.88 18.56
C ALA A 82 5.01 -5.41 18.85
N LEU A 83 5.31 -4.14 18.53
CA LEU A 83 6.63 -3.53 18.81
C LEU A 83 6.92 -3.41 20.31
N ALA A 84 5.89 -3.22 21.13
CA ALA A 84 6.03 -3.18 22.60
C ALA A 84 6.18 -4.58 23.24
N GLY A 85 5.96 -5.65 22.48
CA GLY A 85 6.10 -7.03 22.94
C GLY A 85 7.53 -7.55 22.84
N ASP A 86 7.72 -8.76 23.32
CA ASP A 86 9.01 -9.47 23.36
C ASP A 86 9.23 -10.42 22.17
N LYS A 87 8.26 -10.50 21.26
CA LYS A 87 8.27 -11.43 20.11
C LYS A 87 8.56 -10.72 18.80
N THR A 88 9.32 -11.37 17.94
CA THR A 88 9.42 -10.95 16.55
C THR A 88 8.11 -11.25 15.81
N VAL A 89 7.51 -10.24 15.20
CA VAL A 89 6.25 -10.35 14.47
C VAL A 89 6.47 -9.96 13.02
N LEU A 90 5.97 -10.76 12.09
CA LEU A 90 5.96 -10.46 10.66
C LEU A 90 4.60 -9.93 10.24
N PHE A 91 4.57 -8.73 9.66
CA PHE A 91 3.40 -8.18 8.99
C PHE A 91 3.59 -8.29 7.47
N LEU A 92 2.71 -9.04 6.81
CA LEU A 92 2.74 -9.18 5.35
C LEU A 92 1.63 -8.34 4.73
N VAL A 93 2.03 -7.33 3.96
CA VAL A 93 1.11 -6.37 3.33
C VAL A 93 1.51 -6.11 1.88
N GLY A 94 0.59 -5.61 1.07
CA GLY A 94 0.90 -5.17 -0.29
C GLY A 94 1.84 -3.96 -0.28
N ALA A 95 2.74 -3.87 -1.26
CA ALA A 95 3.77 -2.83 -1.32
C ALA A 95 3.19 -1.40 -1.33
N ALA A 96 2.00 -1.19 -1.89
CA ALA A 96 1.29 0.09 -1.87
C ALA A 96 1.01 0.62 -0.44
N HIS A 97 0.94 -0.25 0.56
CA HIS A 97 0.75 0.15 1.95
C HIS A 97 2.04 0.65 2.63
N LEU A 98 3.20 0.47 1.98
CA LEU A 98 4.51 0.78 2.55
C LEU A 98 5.16 2.03 1.95
N VAL A 99 4.57 2.64 0.91
CA VAL A 99 5.15 3.78 0.18
C VAL A 99 4.21 4.97 0.16
N GLY A 100 4.78 6.18 0.16
CA GLY A 100 4.06 7.44 0.07
C GLY A 100 3.42 7.92 1.37
N THR A 101 2.72 9.03 1.24
CA THR A 101 2.01 9.69 2.35
C THR A 101 0.90 8.80 2.90
N ASP A 102 0.75 8.78 4.22
CA ASP A 102 -0.17 7.93 4.98
C ASP A 102 0.08 6.42 4.78
N SER A 103 1.26 6.04 4.29
CA SER A 103 1.73 4.65 4.34
C SER A 103 1.96 4.19 5.78
N VAL A 104 2.06 2.88 5.98
CA VAL A 104 2.40 2.32 7.30
C VAL A 104 3.75 2.85 7.78
N ILE A 105 4.73 2.98 6.87
CA ILE A 105 6.05 3.52 7.17
C ILE A 105 5.96 4.98 7.63
N ASP A 106 5.33 5.84 6.83
CA ASP A 106 5.14 7.27 7.14
C ASP A 106 4.38 7.47 8.47
N LEU A 107 3.33 6.69 8.72
CA LEU A 107 2.57 6.77 9.96
C LEU A 107 3.39 6.33 11.19
N LEU A 108 4.26 5.34 11.06
CA LEU A 108 5.17 4.92 12.13
C LEU A 108 6.25 5.97 12.40
N GLU A 109 6.81 6.57 11.34
CA GLU A 109 7.78 7.67 11.47
C GLU A 109 7.19 8.88 12.18
N LYS A 110 5.95 9.29 11.82
CA LYS A 110 5.21 10.36 12.51
C LYS A 110 4.99 10.10 14.00
N LYS A 111 5.03 8.83 14.41
CA LYS A 111 4.94 8.41 15.82
C LYS A 111 6.31 8.24 16.50
N GLY A 112 7.40 8.53 15.80
CA GLY A 112 8.76 8.49 16.36
C GLY A 112 9.46 7.13 16.23
N HIS A 113 8.85 6.16 15.54
CA HIS A 113 9.54 4.95 15.16
C HIS A 113 10.53 5.23 14.02
N LYS A 114 11.51 4.36 13.85
CA LYS A 114 12.55 4.46 12.81
C LYS A 114 12.54 3.18 11.96
N PRO A 115 11.59 3.02 11.03
CA PRO A 115 11.58 1.89 10.11
C PRO A 115 12.85 1.92 9.25
N GLU A 116 13.41 0.75 8.97
CA GLU A 116 14.56 0.61 8.12
C GLU A 116 14.25 -0.34 6.97
N GLN A 117 14.53 0.11 5.75
CA GLN A 117 14.40 -0.74 4.58
C GLN A 117 15.61 -1.68 4.49
N ILE A 118 15.38 -2.96 4.66
CA ILE A 118 16.41 -3.98 4.48
C ILE A 118 16.56 -4.24 2.98
N GLY A 119 17.75 -3.97 2.45
CA GLY A 119 18.07 -4.23 1.05
C GLY A 119 18.10 -5.73 0.73
N SER A 120 18.16 -6.07 -0.57
CA SER A 120 18.16 -7.46 -1.08
C SER A 120 19.36 -8.31 -0.62
N LYS A 121 20.30 -7.75 0.07
CA LYS A 121 21.33 -8.50 0.82
C LYS A 121 20.75 -8.95 2.17
N VAL A 122 19.75 -9.83 2.14
CA VAL A 122 19.41 -10.60 3.33
C VAL A 122 20.65 -11.38 3.72
N PRO A 123 21.23 -11.16 4.92
CA PRO A 123 22.28 -12.05 5.40
C PRO A 123 21.69 -13.47 5.36
N ALA A 124 22.48 -14.44 4.92
CA ALA A 124 22.07 -15.85 4.84
C ALA A 124 21.83 -16.43 6.26
N LEU A 125 20.78 -15.95 6.93
CA LEU A 125 20.38 -16.35 8.27
C LEU A 125 19.23 -17.38 8.29
N ILE A 126 18.88 -17.91 7.09
CA ILE A 126 17.96 -19.04 6.99
C ILE A 126 18.74 -20.17 6.34
N LYS A 127 19.39 -20.96 7.17
CA LYS A 127 19.73 -22.36 6.85
C LYS A 127 18.64 -23.25 7.37
#